data_3cdb8404b13362e732092e8dfb8f28bd
#
_entry.id   3cdb8404b13362e732092e8dfb8f28bd
#
_cell.length_a   1.000
_cell.length_b   1.000
_cell.length_c   1.000
_cell.angle_alpha   90.00
_cell.angle_beta   90.00
_cell.angle_gamma   90.00
#
_symmetry.space_group_name_H-M   'P 1'
#
loop_
_entity.id
_entity.type
_entity.pdbx_description
1 polymer ?
#
loop_
_entity_poly.entity_id
_entity_poly.type
_entity_poly.pdbx_seq_one_letter_code
_entity_poly.pdbx_strand_id
1 'polypeptide(L)'
;MKHFKFHSDFGSFLQCGLFILSVILISGISISYGQNRLKKDSVATQADISPSGSAAPSSNTYSKSPKKLPIYCVDTPEKKISLSFDAAWGNEDTQKIMDILDKYKVHVTFFMTGGWVESYPDDVKMIAKRGHDLGNHSQNHNQMSQLSAEECKEELMSVHNKVKELTGKEMTLFRPPYGDYNDTLVTTAKECGYNAIQWDVDSLDWKDYGVDSIIKTVCEHKHLGNGSIILCHNGAKYTADALETLITTLRDKGYEFVPISELIYPDSDEIDTEGRQHPCNGSTALSCPFICLDKT
;
A
#
# COMPACT_ATOMS: atom_id res chain seq x y z
N MET A 1 21.48 -47.62 -48.61
CA MET A 1 22.66 -46.97 -49.24
C MET A 1 22.19 -45.78 -50.03
N LYS A 2 22.41 -44.58 -49.51
CA LYS A 2 22.60 -43.31 -50.26
C LYS A 2 23.10 -42.29 -49.28
N HIS A 3 24.39 -42.02 -49.42
CA HIS A 3 25.12 -40.94 -48.73
C HIS A 3 24.60 -39.57 -49.22
N PHE A 4 24.42 -38.62 -48.30
CA PHE A 4 24.44 -37.21 -48.63
C PHE A 4 25.48 -36.48 -47.79
N LYS A 5 26.35 -35.79 -48.56
CA LYS A 5 27.54 -35.09 -48.09
C LYS A 5 27.19 -33.73 -47.49
N PHE A 6 27.86 -33.41 -46.40
CA PHE A 6 28.02 -32.07 -45.86
C PHE A 6 28.79 -31.16 -46.85
N HIS A 7 28.27 -29.97 -47.06
CA HIS A 7 29.04 -28.85 -47.59
C HIS A 7 28.99 -27.71 -46.57
N SER A 8 30.16 -27.39 -46.07
CA SER A 8 30.48 -26.19 -45.28
C SER A 8 30.81 -25.06 -46.25
N ASP A 9 30.12 -23.93 -46.09
CA ASP A 9 30.58 -22.67 -46.63
C ASP A 9 30.77 -21.64 -45.51
N PHE A 10 32.04 -21.35 -45.28
CA PHE A 10 32.58 -20.26 -44.49
C PHE A 10 32.55 -18.98 -45.39
N GLY A 11 31.77 -18.01 -44.99
CA GLY A 11 31.76 -16.68 -45.60
C GLY A 11 31.99 -15.59 -44.55
N SER A 12 33.24 -15.16 -44.44
CA SER A 12 33.65 -13.96 -43.71
C SER A 12 33.00 -12.71 -44.30
N PHE A 13 32.39 -11.89 -43.44
CA PHE A 13 32.26 -10.47 -43.70
C PHE A 13 32.67 -9.64 -42.47
N LEU A 14 33.90 -9.14 -42.61
CA LEU A 14 34.47 -8.07 -41.80
C LEU A 14 33.86 -6.75 -42.29
N GLN A 15 33.14 -6.04 -41.47
CA GLN A 15 32.82 -4.63 -41.73
C GLN A 15 33.05 -3.77 -40.51
N CYS A 16 33.99 -2.85 -40.69
CA CYS A 16 34.36 -1.76 -39.80
C CYS A 16 33.16 -0.88 -39.48
N GLY A 17 32.86 -0.70 -38.20
CA GLY A 17 31.96 0.33 -37.71
C GLY A 17 32.70 1.42 -36.98
N LEU A 18 32.67 2.63 -37.53
CA LEU A 18 33.24 3.84 -36.98
C LEU A 18 32.72 4.16 -35.58
N PHE A 19 33.64 4.41 -34.67
CA PHE A 19 33.37 5.10 -33.40
C PHE A 19 33.10 6.59 -33.68
N ILE A 20 31.90 7.07 -33.39
CA ILE A 20 31.61 8.50 -33.29
C ILE A 20 31.55 8.82 -31.79
N LEU A 21 32.65 9.44 -31.32
CA LEU A 21 32.70 10.08 -30.01
C LEU A 21 31.94 11.42 -30.11
N SER A 22 30.76 11.52 -29.49
CA SER A 22 30.09 12.80 -29.27
C SER A 22 30.53 13.35 -27.92
N VAL A 23 31.42 14.31 -27.93
CA VAL A 23 31.78 15.13 -26.76
C VAL A 23 30.66 16.13 -26.54
N ILE A 24 29.87 15.98 -25.50
CA ILE A 24 28.91 16.98 -25.04
C ILE A 24 29.65 17.89 -24.05
N LEU A 25 29.95 19.11 -24.50
CA LEU A 25 30.37 20.22 -23.65
C LEU A 25 29.21 20.64 -22.76
N ILE A 26 29.30 20.37 -21.47
CA ILE A 26 28.37 20.93 -20.45
C ILE A 26 28.93 22.32 -20.10
N SER A 27 28.31 23.36 -20.67
CA SER A 27 28.49 24.73 -20.23
C SER A 27 27.73 24.94 -18.91
N GLY A 28 28.49 25.19 -17.84
CA GLY A 28 27.99 25.49 -16.53
C GLY A 28 27.20 26.80 -16.51
N ILE A 29 25.94 26.74 -16.08
CA ILE A 29 25.18 27.90 -15.67
C ILE A 29 25.11 27.86 -14.13
N SER A 30 25.92 28.72 -13.52
CA SER A 30 25.85 28.99 -12.08
C SER A 30 24.64 29.88 -11.81
N ILE A 31 23.62 29.33 -11.15
CA ILE A 31 22.52 30.12 -10.61
C ILE A 31 22.89 30.53 -9.19
N SER A 32 23.20 31.85 -9.04
CA SER A 32 23.43 32.50 -7.75
C SER A 32 22.12 32.61 -6.97
N TYR A 33 22.00 31.91 -5.85
CA TYR A 33 20.96 32.17 -4.87
C TYR A 33 21.30 33.42 -4.05
N GLY A 34 20.62 34.51 -4.33
CA GLY A 34 20.71 35.77 -3.55
C GLY A 34 20.07 35.59 -2.18
N GLN A 35 20.88 35.65 -1.13
CA GLN A 35 20.42 35.77 0.24
C GLN A 35 19.99 37.22 0.49
N ASN A 36 18.69 37.47 0.62
CA ASN A 36 18.19 38.73 1.16
C ASN A 36 18.18 38.69 2.68
N ARG A 37 19.22 39.31 3.26
CA ARG A 37 19.25 39.73 4.67
C ARG A 37 18.43 40.98 4.84
N LEU A 38 17.28 40.92 5.47
CA LEU A 38 16.58 42.09 5.96
C LEU A 38 17.22 42.56 7.27
N LYS A 39 17.71 43.78 7.24
CA LYS A 39 18.23 44.55 8.37
C LYS A 39 17.08 44.93 9.33
N LYS A 40 17.37 44.76 10.59
CA LYS A 40 16.63 45.23 11.73
C LYS A 40 16.98 46.71 11.95
N ASP A 41 16.03 47.61 11.84
CA ASP A 41 16.17 48.95 12.42
C ASP A 41 15.04 49.18 13.42
N SER A 42 15.51 49.41 14.63
CA SER A 42 14.75 49.80 15.81
C SER A 42 14.58 51.32 15.83
N VAL A 43 13.35 51.81 16.02
CA VAL A 43 13.13 53.11 16.68
C VAL A 43 11.90 52.99 17.59
N ALA A 44 12.14 53.32 18.86
CA ALA A 44 11.12 53.41 19.90
C ALA A 44 10.40 54.76 19.81
N THR A 45 9.11 54.81 20.08
CA THR A 45 8.48 55.95 20.73
C THR A 45 7.32 55.49 21.60
N GLN A 46 7.45 55.80 22.90
CA GLN A 46 6.42 55.67 23.93
C GLN A 46 5.28 56.67 23.68
N ALA A 47 4.05 56.23 23.92
CA ALA A 47 2.99 57.06 24.46
C ALA A 47 2.04 56.20 25.30
N ASP A 48 2.00 56.52 26.58
CA ASP A 48 1.03 56.04 27.57
C ASP A 48 -0.41 56.36 27.18
N ILE A 49 -1.32 55.38 27.39
CA ILE A 49 -2.66 55.61 27.97
C ILE A 49 -3.18 54.22 28.42
N SER A 50 -3.38 54.05 29.73
CA SER A 50 -4.26 53.03 30.38
C SER A 50 -5.54 53.75 30.86
N PRO A 51 -6.56 53.03 31.42
CA PRO A 51 -7.04 51.63 31.26
C PRO A 51 -8.56 51.55 31.02
N SER A 52 -9.08 50.44 30.63
CA SER A 52 -10.30 49.83 31.16
C SER A 52 -10.93 48.87 30.15
N GLY A 53 -11.16 47.66 30.56
CA GLY A 53 -11.93 46.69 29.79
C GLY A 53 -11.48 45.24 30.09
N SER A 54 -11.96 44.69 31.20
CA SER A 54 -11.87 43.29 31.53
C SER A 54 -12.61 42.47 30.47
N ALA A 55 -11.87 41.83 29.57
CA ALA A 55 -12.37 40.74 28.73
C ALA A 55 -11.61 39.50 29.17
N ALA A 56 -12.35 38.52 29.72
CA ALA A 56 -11.86 37.20 30.04
C ALA A 56 -11.18 36.54 28.82
N PRO A 57 -10.07 35.81 28.99
CA PRO A 57 -9.48 35.07 27.89
C PRO A 57 -10.45 33.96 27.49
N SER A 58 -11.05 34.11 26.29
CA SER A 58 -11.72 33.02 25.62
C SER A 58 -10.63 31.96 25.32
N SER A 59 -10.57 30.93 26.16
CA SER A 59 -9.78 29.74 25.88
C SER A 59 -10.45 29.01 24.69
N ASN A 60 -10.12 29.42 23.47
CA ASN A 60 -10.31 28.60 22.29
C ASN A 60 -9.36 27.41 22.43
N THR A 61 -9.74 26.40 23.22
CA THR A 61 -9.22 25.06 23.09
C THR A 61 -9.72 24.54 21.73
N TYR A 62 -8.91 24.73 20.70
CA TYR A 62 -9.03 23.95 19.47
C TYR A 62 -8.77 22.50 19.89
N SER A 63 -9.81 21.79 20.23
CA SER A 63 -9.80 20.35 20.30
C SER A 63 -9.53 19.87 18.86
N LYS A 64 -8.22 19.55 18.58
CA LYS A 64 -7.85 18.92 17.33
C LYS A 64 -8.59 17.58 17.31
N SER A 65 -9.50 17.40 16.37
CA SER A 65 -10.17 16.11 16.18
C SER A 65 -9.12 15.01 16.13
N PRO A 66 -9.34 13.84 16.74
CA PRO A 66 -8.38 12.76 16.69
C PRO A 66 -8.08 12.43 15.22
N LYS A 67 -6.80 12.19 14.91
CA LYS A 67 -6.34 11.86 13.56
C LYS A 67 -7.04 10.57 13.12
N LYS A 68 -7.60 10.57 11.91
CA LYS A 68 -8.17 9.36 11.31
C LYS A 68 -7.03 8.45 10.84
N LEU A 69 -7.00 7.22 11.32
CA LEU A 69 -5.97 6.26 11.01
C LEU A 69 -6.53 5.13 10.14
N PRO A 70 -5.73 4.62 9.17
CA PRO A 70 -5.96 3.32 8.55
C PRO A 70 -5.76 2.19 9.56
N ILE A 71 -6.18 0.98 9.20
CA ILE A 71 -5.96 -0.23 9.98
C ILE A 71 -4.56 -0.78 9.69
N TYR A 72 -3.70 -0.85 10.72
CA TYR A 72 -2.35 -1.41 10.62
C TYR A 72 -2.30 -2.88 11.05
N CYS A 73 -3.11 -3.24 12.04
CA CYS A 73 -3.28 -4.59 12.56
C CYS A 73 -4.61 -4.69 13.31
N VAL A 74 -4.97 -5.88 13.77
CA VAL A 74 -6.26 -6.15 14.40
C VAL A 74 -6.07 -6.70 15.81
N ASP A 75 -6.89 -6.26 16.74
CA ASP A 75 -6.95 -6.84 18.10
C ASP A 75 -7.79 -8.11 18.07
N THR A 76 -7.11 -9.26 18.08
CA THR A 76 -7.77 -10.57 18.09
C THR A 76 -7.01 -11.55 18.99
N PRO A 77 -7.71 -12.36 19.79
CA PRO A 77 -7.09 -13.43 20.58
C PRO A 77 -6.63 -14.63 19.71
N GLU A 78 -7.14 -14.72 18.48
CA GLU A 78 -6.83 -15.81 17.58
C GLU A 78 -5.46 -15.61 16.93
N LYS A 79 -4.71 -16.70 16.73
CA LYS A 79 -3.42 -16.68 16.02
C LYS A 79 -3.61 -16.53 14.51
N LYS A 80 -4.36 -15.52 14.08
CA LYS A 80 -4.59 -15.19 12.67
C LYS A 80 -3.71 -14.03 12.25
N ILE A 81 -3.18 -14.12 11.04
CA ILE A 81 -2.39 -13.08 10.37
C ILE A 81 -2.80 -13.00 8.90
N SER A 82 -2.52 -11.88 8.25
CA SER A 82 -2.73 -11.71 6.82
C SER A 82 -1.41 -11.44 6.10
N LEU A 83 -1.16 -12.19 5.00
CA LEU A 83 -0.21 -11.78 3.98
C LEU A 83 -0.92 -10.91 2.95
N SER A 84 -0.26 -9.86 2.50
CA SER A 84 -0.77 -8.99 1.45
C SER A 84 0.33 -8.61 0.47
N PHE A 85 -0.05 -8.43 -0.80
CA PHE A 85 0.84 -8.11 -1.89
C PHE A 85 0.38 -6.84 -2.57
N ASP A 86 1.26 -5.83 -2.64
CA ASP A 86 1.03 -4.66 -3.47
C ASP A 86 1.51 -4.98 -4.90
N ALA A 87 0.61 -4.84 -5.89
CA ALA A 87 0.84 -5.13 -7.29
C ALA A 87 0.77 -3.83 -8.10
N ALA A 88 1.93 -3.22 -8.33
CA ALA A 88 2.06 -1.95 -9.01
C ALA A 88 2.94 -2.04 -10.26
N TRP A 89 3.83 -3.01 -10.34
CA TRP A 89 4.73 -3.24 -11.48
C TRP A 89 5.05 -4.70 -11.65
N GLY A 90 5.25 -5.12 -12.90
CA GLY A 90 5.60 -6.50 -13.25
C GLY A 90 4.54 -7.56 -12.90
N ASN A 91 4.63 -8.72 -13.52
CA ASN A 91 3.83 -9.90 -13.18
C ASN A 91 4.62 -11.21 -13.33
N GLU A 92 5.94 -11.12 -13.47
CA GLU A 92 6.79 -12.26 -13.80
C GLU A 92 6.77 -13.34 -12.71
N ASP A 93 6.50 -12.97 -11.48
CA ASP A 93 6.41 -13.86 -10.32
C ASP A 93 4.97 -14.21 -9.90
N THR A 94 3.96 -13.55 -10.47
CA THR A 94 2.54 -13.71 -10.09
C THR A 94 2.11 -15.17 -10.14
N GLN A 95 2.39 -15.89 -11.23
CA GLN A 95 2.02 -17.30 -11.36
C GLN A 95 2.70 -18.16 -10.28
N LYS A 96 3.99 -17.92 -10.00
CA LYS A 96 4.73 -18.64 -8.96
C LYS A 96 4.19 -18.38 -7.56
N ILE A 97 3.86 -17.13 -7.25
CA ILE A 97 3.19 -16.75 -5.99
C ILE A 97 1.88 -17.51 -5.85
N MET A 98 1.03 -17.49 -6.89
CA MET A 98 -0.25 -18.17 -6.91
C MET A 98 -0.14 -19.68 -6.73
N ASP A 99 0.83 -20.32 -7.36
CA ASP A 99 1.05 -21.78 -7.26
C ASP A 99 1.50 -22.20 -5.84
N ILE A 100 2.32 -21.35 -5.18
CA ILE A 100 2.70 -21.56 -3.79
C ILE A 100 1.50 -21.40 -2.86
N LEU A 101 0.71 -20.34 -3.05
CA LEU A 101 -0.50 -20.09 -2.25
C LEU A 101 -1.50 -21.26 -2.37
N ASP A 102 -1.72 -21.77 -3.58
CA ASP A 102 -2.58 -22.94 -3.82
C ASP A 102 -2.03 -24.21 -3.14
N LYS A 103 -0.72 -24.46 -3.28
CA LYS A 103 -0.03 -25.61 -2.66
C LYS A 103 -0.27 -25.65 -1.15
N TYR A 104 -0.21 -24.47 -0.52
CA TYR A 104 -0.40 -24.35 0.92
C TYR A 104 -1.83 -24.01 1.32
N LYS A 105 -2.76 -23.84 0.38
CA LYS A 105 -4.16 -23.44 0.63
C LYS A 105 -4.22 -22.18 1.50
N VAL A 106 -3.50 -21.16 1.10
CA VAL A 106 -3.45 -19.85 1.76
C VAL A 106 -4.17 -18.84 0.89
N HIS A 107 -5.16 -18.16 1.44
CA HIS A 107 -5.77 -17.00 0.81
C HIS A 107 -5.14 -15.72 1.36
N VAL A 108 -4.94 -14.74 0.51
CA VAL A 108 -4.25 -13.47 0.78
C VAL A 108 -5.00 -12.31 0.16
N THR A 109 -4.50 -11.09 0.35
CA THR A 109 -5.05 -9.88 -0.26
C THR A 109 -4.05 -9.30 -1.25
N PHE A 110 -4.49 -9.01 -2.49
CA PHE A 110 -3.72 -8.28 -3.48
C PHE A 110 -4.25 -6.86 -3.62
N PHE A 111 -3.41 -5.86 -3.35
CA PHE A 111 -3.71 -4.45 -3.61
C PHE A 111 -3.15 -4.05 -4.96
N MET A 112 -4.01 -3.82 -5.93
CA MET A 112 -3.64 -3.63 -7.33
C MET A 112 -3.82 -2.17 -7.75
N THR A 113 -2.81 -1.61 -8.45
CA THR A 113 -2.96 -0.32 -9.13
C THR A 113 -3.78 -0.46 -10.40
N GLY A 114 -4.41 0.64 -10.85
CA GLY A 114 -5.15 0.66 -12.11
C GLY A 114 -4.29 0.34 -13.32
N GLY A 115 -3.04 0.81 -13.33
CA GLY A 115 -2.08 0.49 -14.39
C GLY A 115 -1.71 -0.99 -14.44
N TRP A 116 -1.59 -1.66 -13.29
CA TRP A 116 -1.34 -3.10 -13.21
C TRP A 116 -2.57 -3.90 -13.68
N VAL A 117 -3.77 -3.49 -13.26
CA VAL A 117 -5.04 -4.11 -13.70
C VAL A 117 -5.22 -4.03 -15.21
N GLU A 118 -4.89 -2.89 -15.82
CA GLU A 118 -4.95 -2.70 -17.27
C GLU A 118 -3.92 -3.55 -18.03
N SER A 119 -2.72 -3.67 -17.47
CA SER A 119 -1.62 -4.41 -18.09
C SER A 119 -1.79 -5.92 -17.96
N TYR A 120 -2.40 -6.40 -16.87
CA TYR A 120 -2.47 -7.83 -16.53
C TYR A 120 -3.89 -8.30 -16.16
N PRO A 121 -4.91 -8.08 -17.03
CA PRO A 121 -6.30 -8.38 -16.70
C PRO A 121 -6.56 -9.88 -16.45
N ASP A 122 -5.78 -10.76 -17.06
CA ASP A 122 -5.93 -12.21 -16.86
C ASP A 122 -5.39 -12.66 -15.49
N ASP A 123 -4.35 -11.98 -14.96
CA ASP A 123 -3.88 -12.22 -13.60
C ASP A 123 -4.92 -11.75 -12.57
N VAL A 124 -5.57 -10.61 -12.80
CA VAL A 124 -6.67 -10.13 -11.95
C VAL A 124 -7.80 -11.15 -11.88
N LYS A 125 -8.21 -11.71 -13.03
CA LYS A 125 -9.24 -12.77 -13.09
C LYS A 125 -8.78 -14.04 -12.39
N MET A 126 -7.51 -14.43 -12.55
CA MET A 126 -6.92 -15.60 -11.90
C MET A 126 -6.92 -15.44 -10.37
N ILE A 127 -6.45 -14.31 -9.85
CA ILE A 127 -6.45 -13.98 -8.42
C ILE A 127 -7.87 -14.04 -7.85
N ALA A 128 -8.83 -13.41 -8.53
CA ALA A 128 -10.24 -13.43 -8.17
C ALA A 128 -10.85 -14.84 -8.15
N LYS A 129 -10.53 -15.67 -9.17
CA LYS A 129 -11.03 -17.04 -9.34
C LYS A 129 -10.48 -17.99 -8.26
N ARG A 130 -9.24 -17.77 -7.79
CA ARG A 130 -8.60 -18.57 -6.75
C ARG A 130 -9.00 -18.13 -5.33
N GLY A 131 -9.92 -17.17 -5.20
CA GLY A 131 -10.53 -16.81 -3.91
C GLY A 131 -9.73 -15.84 -3.05
N HIS A 132 -8.75 -15.16 -3.63
CA HIS A 132 -8.03 -14.10 -2.94
C HIS A 132 -8.85 -12.80 -2.88
N ASP A 133 -8.57 -11.96 -1.89
CA ASP A 133 -9.11 -10.60 -1.83
C ASP A 133 -8.52 -9.73 -2.94
N LEU A 134 -9.40 -8.91 -3.52
CA LEU A 134 -9.00 -7.85 -4.45
C LEU A 134 -9.07 -6.52 -3.70
N GLY A 135 -7.92 -5.88 -3.53
CA GLY A 135 -7.77 -4.57 -2.90
C GLY A 135 -7.37 -3.50 -3.92
N ASN A 136 -7.72 -2.27 -3.60
CA ASN A 136 -7.45 -1.09 -4.40
C ASN A 136 -6.13 -0.44 -3.96
N HIS A 137 -5.24 -0.10 -4.92
CA HIS A 137 -3.98 0.59 -4.66
C HIS A 137 -3.85 1.88 -5.48
N SER A 138 -4.96 2.58 -5.72
CA SER A 138 -5.14 3.74 -6.58
C SER A 138 -4.94 3.48 -8.08
N GLN A 139 -5.39 4.41 -8.91
CA GLN A 139 -5.24 4.30 -10.37
C GLN A 139 -3.78 4.47 -10.81
N ASN A 140 -3.12 5.52 -10.31
CA ASN A 140 -1.83 5.98 -10.84
C ASN A 140 -0.67 5.86 -9.83
N HIS A 141 -0.89 5.24 -8.67
CA HIS A 141 0.12 5.12 -7.61
C HIS A 141 0.67 6.49 -7.15
N ASN A 142 -0.19 7.51 -7.07
CA ASN A 142 0.20 8.85 -6.63
C ASN A 142 0.35 8.96 -5.11
N GLN A 143 1.07 9.98 -4.64
CA GLN A 143 1.04 10.41 -3.23
C GLN A 143 -0.33 11.03 -2.93
N MET A 144 -1.29 10.21 -2.52
CA MET A 144 -2.69 10.60 -2.45
C MET A 144 -2.99 11.60 -1.33
N SER A 145 -2.10 11.78 -0.34
CA SER A 145 -2.23 12.84 0.67
C SER A 145 -2.11 14.27 0.09
N GLN A 146 -1.60 14.38 -1.14
CA GLN A 146 -1.45 15.63 -1.86
C GLN A 146 -2.64 15.98 -2.76
N LEU A 147 -3.61 15.07 -2.89
CA LEU A 147 -4.76 15.19 -3.75
C LEU A 147 -5.97 15.77 -3.00
N SER A 148 -6.88 16.43 -3.74
CA SER A 148 -8.19 16.80 -3.24
C SER A 148 -9.07 15.55 -2.99
N ALA A 149 -10.19 15.71 -2.29
CA ALA A 149 -11.13 14.61 -2.05
C ALA A 149 -11.71 14.07 -3.37
N GLU A 150 -11.99 14.94 -4.32
CA GLU A 150 -12.50 14.58 -5.64
C GLU A 150 -11.47 13.76 -6.43
N GLU A 151 -10.21 14.19 -6.46
CA GLU A 151 -9.13 13.45 -7.11
C GLU A 151 -8.89 12.10 -6.42
N CYS A 152 -8.91 12.05 -5.09
CA CYS A 152 -8.83 10.79 -4.34
C CYS A 152 -9.96 9.83 -4.73
N LYS A 153 -11.19 10.34 -4.84
CA LYS A 153 -12.33 9.55 -5.27
C LYS A 153 -12.17 9.02 -6.70
N GLU A 154 -11.66 9.84 -7.62
CA GLU A 154 -11.39 9.45 -9.00
C GLU A 154 -10.34 8.32 -9.06
N GLU A 155 -9.22 8.48 -8.34
CA GLU A 155 -8.17 7.45 -8.21
C GLU A 155 -8.72 6.10 -7.69
N LEU A 156 -9.61 6.14 -6.69
CA LEU A 156 -10.23 4.95 -6.12
C LEU A 156 -11.24 4.31 -7.07
N MET A 157 -12.19 5.11 -7.59
CA MET A 157 -13.32 4.57 -8.35
C MET A 157 -12.92 4.12 -9.76
N SER A 158 -11.85 4.67 -10.33
CA SER A 158 -11.31 4.22 -11.61
C SER A 158 -10.87 2.76 -11.55
N VAL A 159 -10.09 2.37 -10.56
CA VAL A 159 -9.66 0.98 -10.36
C VAL A 159 -10.84 0.08 -9.97
N HIS A 160 -11.71 0.57 -9.07
CA HIS A 160 -12.90 -0.15 -8.64
C HIS A 160 -13.74 -0.64 -9.82
N ASN A 161 -14.06 0.28 -10.73
CA ASN A 161 -14.90 -0.03 -11.87
C ASN A 161 -14.23 -1.04 -12.83
N LYS A 162 -12.92 -0.93 -13.06
CA LYS A 162 -12.16 -1.86 -13.90
C LYS A 162 -12.15 -3.27 -13.31
N VAL A 163 -11.86 -3.40 -12.02
CA VAL A 163 -11.84 -4.71 -11.34
C VAL A 163 -13.23 -5.33 -11.31
N LYS A 164 -14.26 -4.52 -11.06
CA LYS A 164 -15.65 -4.96 -11.09
C LYS A 164 -16.06 -5.44 -12.49
N GLU A 165 -15.69 -4.73 -13.55
CA GLU A 165 -15.95 -5.14 -14.94
C GLU A 165 -15.27 -6.46 -15.27
N LEU A 166 -14.01 -6.65 -14.86
CA LEU A 166 -13.24 -7.86 -15.14
C LEU A 166 -13.70 -9.10 -14.37
N THR A 167 -14.16 -8.92 -13.12
CA THR A 167 -14.33 -10.03 -12.16
C THR A 167 -15.74 -10.17 -11.61
N GLY A 168 -16.58 -9.14 -11.75
CA GLY A 168 -17.89 -9.02 -11.11
C GLY A 168 -17.82 -8.77 -9.60
N LYS A 169 -16.62 -8.61 -9.01
CA LYS A 169 -16.43 -8.40 -7.57
C LYS A 169 -16.26 -6.92 -7.23
N GLU A 170 -16.83 -6.52 -6.10
CA GLU A 170 -16.62 -5.21 -5.48
C GLU A 170 -15.36 -5.27 -4.61
N MET A 171 -14.59 -4.19 -4.58
CA MET A 171 -13.46 -4.04 -3.67
C MET A 171 -13.89 -3.19 -2.47
N THR A 172 -13.52 -3.63 -1.27
CA THR A 172 -13.83 -2.93 0.00
C THR A 172 -12.57 -2.58 0.80
N LEU A 173 -11.39 -2.97 0.31
CA LEU A 173 -10.10 -2.73 0.93
C LEU A 173 -9.27 -1.79 0.05
N PHE A 174 -8.68 -0.77 0.65
CA PHE A 174 -7.82 0.19 -0.02
C PHE A 174 -6.51 0.35 0.74
N ARG A 175 -5.38 0.28 0.05
CA ARG A 175 -4.08 0.61 0.63
C ARG A 175 -3.53 1.86 -0.06
N PRO A 176 -3.23 2.93 0.71
CA PRO A 176 -2.61 4.12 0.17
C PRO A 176 -1.21 3.82 -0.39
N PRO A 177 -0.87 4.26 -1.62
CA PRO A 177 0.49 4.19 -2.15
C PRO A 177 1.51 4.81 -1.19
N TYR A 178 2.69 4.18 -1.08
CA TYR A 178 3.78 4.61 -0.18
C TYR A 178 3.43 4.61 1.31
N GLY A 179 2.27 4.10 1.72
CA GLY A 179 1.74 4.28 3.06
C GLY A 179 1.39 5.74 3.40
N ASP A 180 1.30 6.61 2.38
CA ASP A 180 1.07 8.04 2.52
C ASP A 180 -0.43 8.35 2.62
N TYR A 181 -0.86 9.00 3.73
CA TYR A 181 -2.25 9.32 3.95
C TYR A 181 -2.43 10.57 4.84
N ASN A 182 -3.62 11.14 4.74
CA ASN A 182 -4.13 12.18 5.62
C ASN A 182 -5.61 11.94 5.94
N ASP A 183 -6.19 12.78 6.81
CA ASP A 183 -7.60 12.64 7.24
C ASP A 183 -8.58 12.76 6.06
N THR A 184 -8.27 13.57 5.06
CA THR A 184 -9.09 13.72 3.84
C THR A 184 -9.15 12.40 3.08
N LEU A 185 -8.00 11.79 2.80
CA LEU A 185 -7.93 10.53 2.07
C LEU A 185 -8.67 9.40 2.82
N VAL A 186 -8.42 9.25 4.13
CA VAL A 186 -9.09 8.19 4.93
C VAL A 186 -10.61 8.40 4.94
N THR A 187 -11.06 9.67 5.04
CA THR A 187 -12.49 9.99 4.98
C THR A 187 -13.09 9.66 3.62
N THR A 188 -12.44 10.11 2.54
CA THR A 188 -12.90 9.86 1.16
C THR A 188 -12.94 8.37 0.83
N ALA A 189 -11.92 7.60 1.27
CA ALA A 189 -11.92 6.16 1.09
C ALA A 189 -13.13 5.51 1.79
N LYS A 190 -13.43 5.91 3.02
CA LYS A 190 -14.61 5.43 3.75
C LYS A 190 -15.92 5.80 3.05
N GLU A 191 -16.06 7.03 2.57
CA GLU A 191 -17.23 7.49 1.81
C GLU A 191 -17.42 6.72 0.49
N CYS A 192 -16.33 6.20 -0.08
CA CYS A 192 -16.34 5.32 -1.24
C CYS A 192 -16.56 3.83 -0.88
N GLY A 193 -16.80 3.49 0.39
CA GLY A 193 -17.04 2.13 0.85
C GLY A 193 -15.78 1.30 1.13
N TYR A 194 -14.63 1.96 1.35
CA TYR A 194 -13.37 1.29 1.62
C TYR A 194 -12.94 1.37 3.08
N ASN A 195 -12.38 0.27 3.57
CA ASN A 195 -11.51 0.27 4.73
C ASN A 195 -10.09 0.58 4.27
N ALA A 196 -9.48 1.64 4.82
CA ALA A 196 -8.10 1.98 4.55
C ALA A 196 -7.16 1.06 5.36
N ILE A 197 -6.24 0.38 4.68
CA ILE A 197 -5.37 -0.65 5.23
C ILE A 197 -3.91 -0.23 5.12
N GLN A 198 -3.17 -0.41 6.19
CA GLN A 198 -1.71 -0.31 6.25
C GLN A 198 -1.11 -1.69 6.58
N TRP A 199 -0.01 -1.75 7.29
CA TRP A 199 0.67 -2.95 7.77
C TRP A 199 1.43 -2.64 9.07
N ASP A 200 1.61 -3.62 9.91
CA ASP A 200 2.47 -3.57 11.08
C ASP A 200 3.78 -4.37 10.92
N VAL A 201 3.86 -5.21 9.86
CA VAL A 201 5.04 -5.97 9.49
C VAL A 201 5.41 -5.69 8.03
N ASP A 202 6.50 -4.95 7.80
CA ASP A 202 7.07 -4.72 6.46
C ASP A 202 8.13 -5.80 6.18
N SER A 203 7.96 -6.55 5.11
CA SER A 203 8.94 -7.58 4.69
C SER A 203 10.26 -6.98 4.19
N LEU A 204 10.26 -5.72 3.78
CA LEU A 204 11.35 -5.03 3.10
C LEU A 204 11.83 -5.75 1.82
N ASP A 205 10.96 -6.54 1.19
CA ASP A 205 11.26 -7.31 -0.03
C ASP A 205 11.66 -6.41 -1.21
N TRP A 206 11.11 -5.20 -1.29
CA TRP A 206 11.41 -4.17 -2.27
C TRP A 206 12.86 -3.64 -2.21
N LYS A 207 13.61 -3.98 -1.15
CA LYS A 207 15.03 -3.58 -0.99
C LYS A 207 16.03 -4.56 -1.60
N ASP A 208 15.57 -5.66 -2.14
CA ASP A 208 16.39 -6.70 -2.80
C ASP A 208 17.54 -7.27 -1.95
N TYR A 209 17.36 -7.33 -0.62
CA TYR A 209 18.39 -7.86 0.29
C TYR A 209 18.49 -9.40 0.28
N GLY A 210 17.66 -10.09 -0.52
CA GLY A 210 17.66 -11.54 -0.68
C GLY A 210 16.63 -12.28 0.16
N VAL A 211 16.45 -13.56 -0.16
CA VAL A 211 15.43 -14.46 0.45
C VAL A 211 15.56 -14.52 1.96
N ASP A 212 16.77 -14.79 2.48
CA ASP A 212 17.00 -14.94 3.93
C ASP A 212 16.68 -13.67 4.70
N SER A 213 16.92 -12.50 4.09
CA SER A 213 16.59 -11.21 4.68
C SER A 213 15.09 -11.02 4.83
N ILE A 214 14.30 -11.37 3.82
CA ILE A 214 12.83 -11.31 3.86
C ILE A 214 12.30 -12.22 4.97
N ILE A 215 12.74 -13.48 5.00
CA ILE A 215 12.33 -14.46 6.00
C ILE A 215 12.63 -13.98 7.41
N LYS A 216 13.87 -13.53 7.63
CA LYS A 216 14.29 -13.01 8.94
C LYS A 216 13.48 -11.78 9.34
N THR A 217 13.34 -10.79 8.42
CA THR A 217 12.63 -9.54 8.68
C THR A 217 11.19 -9.81 9.12
N VAL A 218 10.48 -10.69 8.43
CA VAL A 218 9.09 -11.02 8.77
C VAL A 218 9.00 -11.89 10.02
N CYS A 219 9.72 -13.02 10.04
CA CYS A 219 9.54 -14.02 11.09
C CYS A 219 10.10 -13.60 12.46
N GLU A 220 11.04 -12.65 12.50
CA GLU A 220 11.62 -12.08 13.72
C GLU A 220 11.14 -10.63 13.98
N HIS A 221 10.14 -10.16 13.23
CA HIS A 221 9.65 -8.79 13.39
C HIS A 221 9.05 -8.58 14.78
N LYS A 222 9.43 -7.47 15.43
CA LYS A 222 9.01 -7.15 16.81
C LYS A 222 7.49 -6.96 16.98
N HIS A 223 6.80 -6.61 15.89
CA HIS A 223 5.35 -6.40 15.90
C HIS A 223 4.57 -7.64 15.43
N LEU A 224 5.27 -8.68 14.93
CA LEU A 224 4.59 -9.90 14.48
C LEU A 224 3.82 -10.54 15.65
N GLY A 225 2.52 -10.61 15.51
CA GLY A 225 1.61 -11.14 16.52
C GLY A 225 0.24 -11.49 15.95
N ASN A 226 -0.69 -11.80 16.83
CA ASN A 226 -2.09 -12.02 16.43
C ASN A 226 -2.64 -10.75 15.79
N GLY A 227 -3.31 -10.90 14.66
CA GLY A 227 -3.91 -9.80 13.93
C GLY A 227 -2.93 -9.00 13.06
N SER A 228 -1.67 -9.43 12.92
CA SER A 228 -0.68 -8.74 12.07
C SER A 228 -1.07 -8.77 10.59
N ILE A 229 -0.82 -7.64 9.92
CA ILE A 229 -0.91 -7.48 8.46
C ILE A 229 0.50 -7.31 7.92
N ILE A 230 0.92 -8.26 7.07
CA ILE A 230 2.27 -8.33 6.52
C ILE A 230 2.26 -7.78 5.10
N LEU A 231 3.12 -6.79 4.82
CA LEU A 231 3.34 -6.24 3.49
C LEU A 231 4.40 -7.03 2.75
N CYS A 232 4.05 -7.45 1.54
CA CYS A 232 4.94 -7.92 0.48
C CYS A 232 4.58 -7.23 -0.84
N HIS A 233 5.38 -7.44 -1.88
CA HIS A 233 5.11 -6.91 -3.22
C HIS A 233 5.13 -8.03 -4.25
N ASN A 234 4.16 -7.98 -5.17
CA ASN A 234 4.20 -8.72 -6.42
C ASN A 234 5.17 -8.00 -7.37
N GLY A 235 6.06 -8.75 -8.02
CA GLY A 235 7.13 -8.20 -8.87
C GLY A 235 8.43 -7.87 -8.13
N ALA A 236 8.50 -8.02 -6.80
CA ALA A 236 9.76 -7.90 -6.08
C ALA A 236 10.62 -9.15 -6.25
N LYS A 237 11.90 -8.95 -6.50
CA LYS A 237 12.84 -9.96 -7.01
C LYS A 237 12.90 -11.29 -6.24
N TYR A 238 12.73 -11.26 -4.93
CA TYR A 238 12.94 -12.43 -4.07
C TYR A 238 11.69 -12.88 -3.32
N THR A 239 10.57 -12.17 -3.48
CA THR A 239 9.33 -12.43 -2.73
C THR A 239 8.77 -13.83 -3.01
N ALA A 240 8.64 -14.19 -4.28
CA ALA A 240 8.17 -15.52 -4.67
C ALA A 240 9.09 -16.65 -4.19
N ASP A 241 10.42 -16.41 -4.12
CA ASP A 241 11.40 -17.38 -3.63
C ASP A 241 11.34 -17.54 -2.11
N ALA A 242 11.00 -16.48 -1.36
CA ALA A 242 10.88 -16.50 0.09
C ALA A 242 9.54 -17.08 0.57
N LEU A 243 8.49 -17.02 -0.25
CA LEU A 243 7.11 -17.21 0.17
C LEU A 243 6.83 -18.57 0.79
N GLU A 244 7.36 -19.65 0.21
CA GLU A 244 7.16 -21.01 0.73
C GLU A 244 7.72 -21.13 2.15
N THR A 245 8.94 -20.64 2.38
CA THR A 245 9.57 -20.67 3.70
C THR A 245 8.87 -19.74 4.70
N LEU A 246 8.39 -18.58 4.25
CA LEU A 246 7.57 -17.70 5.10
C LEU A 246 6.31 -18.41 5.58
N ILE A 247 5.55 -19.03 4.68
CA ILE A 247 4.30 -19.71 5.01
C ILE A 247 4.57 -20.85 6.01
N THR A 248 5.56 -21.69 5.74
CA THR A 248 5.85 -22.85 6.61
C THR A 248 6.34 -22.40 7.98
N THR A 249 7.26 -21.42 8.04
CA THR A 249 7.81 -20.92 9.31
C THR A 249 6.73 -20.25 10.17
N LEU A 250 5.84 -19.47 9.55
CA LEU A 250 4.76 -18.80 10.30
C LEU A 250 3.70 -19.81 10.78
N ARG A 251 3.40 -20.85 10.00
CA ARG A 251 2.56 -21.97 10.44
C ARG A 251 3.17 -22.76 11.60
N ASP A 252 4.47 -23.00 11.57
CA ASP A 252 5.20 -23.69 12.66
C ASP A 252 5.16 -22.86 13.96
N LYS A 253 5.05 -21.53 13.86
CA LYS A 253 4.77 -20.63 14.98
C LYS A 253 3.29 -20.68 15.43
N GLY A 254 2.44 -21.41 14.72
CA GLY A 254 1.03 -21.62 15.03
C GLY A 254 0.09 -20.57 14.43
N TYR A 255 0.54 -19.75 13.47
CA TYR A 255 -0.33 -18.78 12.81
C TYR A 255 -1.19 -19.42 11.71
N GLU A 256 -2.45 -19.03 11.66
CA GLU A 256 -3.38 -19.24 10.55
C GLU A 256 -3.36 -18.05 9.62
N PHE A 257 -3.33 -18.30 8.30
CA PHE A 257 -3.41 -17.24 7.30
C PHE A 257 -4.85 -17.06 6.86
N VAL A 258 -5.31 -15.81 6.92
CA VAL A 258 -6.62 -15.39 6.40
C VAL A 258 -6.45 -14.13 5.53
N PRO A 259 -7.30 -13.90 4.52
CA PRO A 259 -7.30 -12.64 3.80
C PRO A 259 -7.70 -11.49 4.74
N ILE A 260 -7.34 -10.26 4.38
CA ILE A 260 -7.60 -9.08 5.24
C ILE A 260 -9.10 -8.89 5.48
N SER A 261 -9.95 -9.18 4.49
CA SER A 261 -11.41 -9.07 4.65
C SER A 261 -11.98 -9.98 5.75
N GLU A 262 -11.32 -11.09 6.05
CA GLU A 262 -11.69 -12.01 7.14
C GLU A 262 -10.99 -11.67 8.47
N LEU A 263 -9.89 -10.90 8.41
CA LEU A 263 -9.15 -10.51 9.61
C LEU A 263 -9.76 -9.31 10.31
N ILE A 264 -10.17 -8.29 9.54
CA ILE A 264 -10.69 -7.02 10.07
C ILE A 264 -12.13 -7.13 10.55
N TYR A 265 -12.55 -6.17 11.36
CA TYR A 265 -13.94 -5.95 11.76
C TYR A 265 -14.55 -4.87 10.84
N PRO A 266 -15.23 -5.23 9.72
CA PRO A 266 -15.64 -4.26 8.69
C PRO A 266 -16.59 -3.18 9.22
N ASP A 267 -17.36 -3.49 10.26
CA ASP A 267 -18.35 -2.59 10.88
C ASP A 267 -17.78 -1.82 12.09
N SER A 268 -16.48 -1.99 12.40
CA SER A 268 -15.82 -1.29 13.50
C SER A 268 -14.97 -0.13 13.03
N ASP A 269 -15.23 1.05 13.58
CA ASP A 269 -14.41 2.26 13.43
C ASP A 269 -13.47 2.48 14.62
N GLU A 270 -13.43 1.54 15.58
CA GLU A 270 -12.58 1.64 16.76
C GLU A 270 -11.12 1.31 16.41
N ILE A 271 -10.34 2.34 16.09
CA ILE A 271 -8.90 2.24 15.81
C ILE A 271 -8.15 3.07 16.84
N ASP A 272 -7.21 2.45 17.55
CA ASP A 272 -6.39 3.13 18.54
C ASP A 272 -5.30 4.03 17.91
N THR A 273 -4.52 4.70 18.74
CA THR A 273 -3.48 5.63 18.29
C THR A 273 -2.30 4.97 17.59
N GLU A 274 -2.19 3.65 17.67
CA GLU A 274 -1.17 2.84 16.98
C GLU A 274 -1.70 2.22 15.68
N GLY A 275 -2.99 2.44 15.36
CA GLY A 275 -3.63 1.90 14.17
C GLY A 275 -4.17 0.48 14.34
N ARG A 276 -4.25 -0.02 15.57
CA ARG A 276 -4.85 -1.32 15.86
C ARG A 276 -6.37 -1.20 15.87
N GLN A 277 -7.04 -1.98 15.04
CA GLN A 277 -8.50 -2.05 15.03
C GLN A 277 -9.01 -2.96 16.14
N HIS A 278 -10.01 -2.49 16.87
CA HIS A 278 -10.69 -3.24 17.93
C HIS A 278 -12.09 -3.67 17.49
N PRO A 279 -12.63 -4.78 18.03
CA PRO A 279 -14.03 -5.14 17.81
C PRO A 279 -14.93 -4.08 18.41
N CYS A 280 -16.10 -3.85 17.80
CA CYS A 280 -17.13 -3.00 18.39
C CYS A 280 -17.51 -3.52 19.79
N ASN A 281 -17.20 -2.76 20.84
CA ASN A 281 -17.66 -3.10 22.19
C ASN A 281 -19.18 -2.87 22.27
N GLY A 282 -19.96 -3.92 22.43
CA GLY A 282 -21.42 -3.88 22.50
C GLY A 282 -22.02 -3.07 23.67
N SER A 283 -21.25 -2.20 24.32
CA SER A 283 -21.69 -1.34 25.43
C SER A 283 -22.12 0.08 25.01
N THR A 284 -22.06 0.43 23.72
CA THR A 284 -22.63 1.68 23.18
C THR A 284 -23.47 1.42 21.92
N ALA A 285 -24.60 0.73 22.11
CA ALA A 285 -25.60 0.49 21.05
C ALA A 285 -26.26 1.78 20.49
N LEU A 286 -25.65 2.95 20.70
CA LEU A 286 -26.18 4.25 20.25
C LEU A 286 -25.29 4.95 19.19
N SER A 287 -24.19 4.36 18.78
CA SER A 287 -23.30 4.98 17.77
C SER A 287 -23.00 4.12 16.52
N CYS A 288 -23.58 2.94 16.39
CA CYS A 288 -23.51 2.16 15.15
C CYS A 288 -24.72 2.52 14.26
N PRO A 289 -24.58 3.27 13.17
CA PRO A 289 -25.71 3.74 12.37
C PRO A 289 -26.33 2.68 11.46
N PHE A 290 -25.92 1.43 11.49
CA PHE A 290 -26.50 0.36 10.68
C PHE A 290 -27.10 -0.74 11.56
N ILE A 291 -28.39 -0.53 11.93
CA ILE A 291 -29.23 -1.61 12.42
C ILE A 291 -29.51 -2.55 11.25
N CYS A 292 -29.11 -3.82 11.38
CA CYS A 292 -29.55 -4.90 10.50
C CYS A 292 -31.08 -4.85 10.35
N LEU A 293 -31.57 -4.55 9.17
CA LEU A 293 -32.94 -4.85 8.79
C LEU A 293 -33.02 -6.36 8.55
N ASP A 294 -33.58 -7.07 9.51
CA ASP A 294 -34.03 -8.45 9.37
C ASP A 294 -34.80 -8.63 8.06
N LYS A 295 -34.32 -9.55 7.23
CA LYS A 295 -35.14 -10.10 6.14
C LYS A 295 -35.93 -11.28 6.69
N THR A 296 -37.20 -11.02 7.04
CA THR A 296 -38.23 -12.06 7.06
C THR A 296 -38.70 -12.37 5.66
#